data_c73e051cdcbb4581e15d4c7af544b6bc
#
_entry.id   c73e051cdcbb4581e15d4c7af544b6bc
#
_cell.length_a   1.000
_cell.length_b   1.000
_cell.length_c   1.000
_cell.angle_alpha   90.00
_cell.angle_beta   90.00
_cell.angle_gamma   90.00
#
_symmetry.space_group_name_H-M   'P 1'
#
loop_
_entity.id
_entity.type
_entity.pdbx_description
1 polymer ?
#
loop_
_entity_poly.entity_id
_entity_poly.type
_entity_poly.pdbx_seq_one_letter_code
_entity_poly.pdbx_strand_id
1 'polypeptide(L)'
;MKVLIVSGGNPPKKDIFLEEMKSSDILIGADRGCETYFKYGFVPHYALGDFDSIDDFYKDKLEGINVLKFNSEKDNTDSEIALLKAIELKADKICILGVTGTRLDHVLGNLGLLNIALNNNIECYIRDSNNLILLTNKDIVLEDKGYKYISFQAFGNDVEGFSIIGAKYEVENNILSFGEGKFISNEFLDNKKINIKFKKGKILIIENKDTFWTIQNAVK
;
A
#
# COMPACT_ATOMS: atom_id res chain seq x y z
N MET A 1 4.37 10.75 -13.45
CA MET A 1 3.64 11.50 -12.40
C MET A 1 3.34 10.55 -11.25
N LYS A 2 3.75 10.92 -10.02
CA LYS A 2 3.46 10.13 -8.81
C LYS A 2 2.26 10.71 -8.06
N VAL A 3 1.33 9.83 -7.65
CA VAL A 3 0.15 10.20 -6.86
C VAL A 3 0.27 9.58 -5.47
N LEU A 4 -0.01 10.37 -4.43
CA LEU A 4 -0.20 9.91 -3.07
C LEU A 4 -1.70 9.86 -2.75
N ILE A 5 -2.20 8.69 -2.38
CA ILE A 5 -3.54 8.50 -1.86
C ILE A 5 -3.44 8.25 -0.36
N VAL A 6 -4.22 8.97 0.44
CA VAL A 6 -4.40 8.68 1.87
C VAL A 6 -5.86 8.34 2.12
N SER A 7 -6.10 7.15 2.67
CA SER A 7 -7.44 6.62 2.98
C SER A 7 -7.74 6.64 4.48
N GLY A 8 -8.98 6.35 4.85
CA GLY A 8 -9.52 6.52 6.20
C GLY A 8 -9.20 5.40 7.22
N GLY A 9 -8.28 4.48 6.93
CA GLY A 9 -7.82 3.46 7.87
C GLY A 9 -6.87 4.03 8.94
N ASN A 10 -5.94 3.21 9.46
CA ASN A 10 -4.95 3.70 10.42
C ASN A 10 -4.10 4.81 9.77
N PRO A 11 -4.07 6.02 10.37
CA PRO A 11 -3.30 7.11 9.79
C PRO A 11 -1.80 6.77 9.80
N PRO A 12 -1.07 7.08 8.71
CA PRO A 12 0.37 6.87 8.67
C PRO A 12 1.09 7.74 9.70
N LYS A 13 2.26 7.31 10.16
CA LYS A 13 3.15 8.17 10.93
C LYS A 13 3.56 9.39 10.10
N LYS A 14 3.81 10.52 10.78
CA LYS A 14 4.10 11.80 10.12
C LYS A 14 5.35 11.74 9.24
N ASP A 15 6.38 11.03 9.65
CA ASP A 15 7.63 10.84 8.90
C ASP A 15 7.39 10.13 7.56
N ILE A 16 6.64 9.03 7.57
CA ILE A 16 6.25 8.28 6.38
C ILE A 16 5.37 9.14 5.45
N PHE A 17 4.36 9.81 6.03
CA PHE A 17 3.51 10.72 5.26
C PHE A 17 4.33 11.82 4.56
N LEU A 18 5.25 12.48 5.28
CA LEU A 18 6.07 13.55 4.73
C LEU A 18 7.04 13.05 3.64
N GLU A 19 7.61 11.86 3.82
CA GLU A 19 8.48 11.23 2.82
C GLU A 19 7.73 11.01 1.50
N GLU A 20 6.56 10.36 1.57
CA GLU A 20 5.75 10.06 0.40
C GLU A 20 5.18 11.33 -0.25
N MET A 21 4.69 12.27 0.55
CA MET A 21 4.14 13.54 0.09
C MET A 21 5.17 14.36 -0.70
N LYS A 22 6.41 14.49 -0.18
CA LYS A 22 7.47 15.28 -0.84
C LYS A 22 7.85 14.75 -2.22
N SER A 23 7.69 13.45 -2.45
CA SER A 23 7.99 12.78 -3.72
C SER A 23 6.79 12.65 -4.65
N SER A 24 5.62 13.19 -4.28
CA SER A 24 4.38 13.05 -5.04
C SER A 24 3.97 14.37 -5.70
N ASP A 25 3.51 14.27 -6.96
CA ASP A 25 3.03 15.40 -7.75
C ASP A 25 1.58 15.77 -7.43
N ILE A 26 0.76 14.75 -7.13
CA ILE A 26 -0.67 14.90 -6.82
C ILE A 26 -0.98 14.22 -5.48
N LEU A 27 -1.81 14.89 -4.68
CA LEU A 27 -2.25 14.44 -3.36
C LEU A 27 -3.77 14.21 -3.38
N ILE A 28 -4.21 13.02 -2.99
CA ILE A 28 -5.64 12.64 -2.95
C ILE A 28 -5.97 12.16 -1.54
N GLY A 29 -6.99 12.75 -0.94
CA GLY A 29 -7.61 12.27 0.29
C GLY A 29 -8.89 11.50 -0.01
N ALA A 30 -9.00 10.26 0.48
CA ALA A 30 -10.20 9.46 0.38
C ALA A 30 -10.90 9.44 1.75
N ASP A 31 -12.10 10.02 1.80
CA ASP A 31 -12.94 10.16 3.00
C ASP A 31 -12.11 10.69 4.19
N ARG A 32 -12.12 10.01 5.35
CA ARG A 32 -11.31 10.37 6.53
C ARG A 32 -9.80 10.51 6.27
N GLY A 33 -9.30 10.01 5.14
CA GLY A 33 -7.91 10.25 4.74
C GLY A 33 -7.57 11.73 4.59
N CYS A 34 -8.55 12.60 4.31
CA CYS A 34 -8.40 14.05 4.29
C CYS A 34 -7.95 14.61 5.64
N GLU A 35 -8.44 14.04 6.76
CA GLU A 35 -8.05 14.47 8.11
C GLU A 35 -6.54 14.34 8.35
N THR A 36 -5.91 13.32 7.76
CA THR A 36 -4.45 13.11 7.88
C THR A 36 -3.68 14.28 7.26
N TYR A 37 -4.11 14.75 6.08
CA TYR A 37 -3.52 15.92 5.46
C TYR A 37 -3.67 17.15 6.35
N PHE A 38 -4.89 17.43 6.81
CA PHE A 38 -5.19 18.60 7.65
C PHE A 38 -4.46 18.58 8.99
N LYS A 39 -4.38 17.40 9.63
CA LYS A 39 -3.65 17.19 10.88
C LYS A 39 -2.15 17.48 10.76
N TYR A 40 -1.57 17.19 9.59
CA TYR A 40 -0.15 17.44 9.36
C TYR A 40 0.13 18.81 8.72
N GLY A 41 -0.90 19.63 8.50
CA GLY A 41 -0.79 21.01 8.00
C GLY A 41 -0.74 21.11 6.47
N PHE A 42 -1.29 20.14 5.77
CA PHE A 42 -1.34 20.08 4.31
C PHE A 42 -2.78 20.04 3.81
N VAL A 43 -2.93 20.32 2.51
CA VAL A 43 -4.22 20.29 1.80
C VAL A 43 -4.05 19.36 0.60
N PRO A 44 -4.91 18.34 0.43
CA PRO A 44 -4.87 17.50 -0.76
C PRO A 44 -5.37 18.26 -2.00
N HIS A 45 -4.92 17.88 -3.20
CA HIS A 45 -5.42 18.44 -4.45
C HIS A 45 -6.85 17.98 -4.74
N TYR A 46 -7.19 16.77 -4.32
CA TYR A 46 -8.54 16.17 -4.46
C TYR A 46 -8.98 15.55 -3.15
N ALA A 47 -10.24 15.74 -2.82
CA ALA A 47 -10.93 15.08 -1.71
C ALA A 47 -12.10 14.28 -2.27
N LEU A 48 -12.15 12.98 -1.99
CA LEU A 48 -13.07 12.00 -2.59
C LEU A 48 -13.81 11.23 -1.49
N GLY A 49 -15.12 11.17 -1.56
CA GLY A 49 -15.95 10.45 -0.58
C GLY A 49 -17.32 11.08 -0.39
N ASP A 50 -18.11 10.53 0.54
CA ASP A 50 -19.37 11.16 1.02
C ASP A 50 -19.12 12.08 2.22
N PHE A 51 -17.98 11.91 2.88
CA PHE A 51 -17.50 12.71 4.02
C PHE A 51 -18.42 12.66 5.26
N ASP A 52 -19.25 11.64 5.37
CA ASP A 52 -20.12 11.45 6.53
C ASP A 52 -19.36 11.00 7.78
N SER A 53 -18.18 10.37 7.58
CA SER A 53 -17.28 9.90 8.63
C SER A 53 -16.19 10.89 9.04
N ILE A 54 -16.07 12.04 8.37
CA ILE A 54 -15.10 13.11 8.72
C ILE A 54 -15.56 13.88 9.97
N ASP A 55 -14.61 14.13 10.89
CA ASP A 55 -14.83 14.98 12.07
C ASP A 55 -15.28 16.38 11.62
N ASP A 56 -16.35 16.90 12.27
CA ASP A 56 -16.91 18.23 11.98
C ASP A 56 -15.88 19.35 12.00
N PHE A 57 -14.86 19.23 12.87
CA PHE A 57 -13.73 20.18 12.93
C PHE A 57 -12.98 20.33 11.60
N TYR A 58 -12.99 19.32 10.74
CA TYR A 58 -12.29 19.36 9.45
C TYR A 58 -13.19 19.64 8.25
N LYS A 59 -14.51 19.68 8.42
CA LYS A 59 -15.45 19.89 7.30
C LYS A 59 -15.23 21.21 6.59
N ASP A 60 -15.00 22.29 7.34
CA ASP A 60 -14.74 23.62 6.77
C ASP A 60 -13.43 23.66 5.94
N LYS A 61 -12.47 22.77 6.23
CA LYS A 61 -11.21 22.68 5.50
C LYS A 61 -11.34 22.05 4.11
N LEU A 62 -12.49 21.47 3.80
CA LEU A 62 -12.79 20.97 2.46
C LEU A 62 -13.14 22.09 1.49
N GLU A 63 -13.46 23.30 1.98
CA GLU A 63 -13.72 24.47 1.13
C GLU A 63 -12.47 24.83 0.29
N GLY A 64 -12.66 25.04 -1.00
CA GLY A 64 -11.58 25.38 -1.95
C GLY A 64 -10.75 24.20 -2.46
N ILE A 65 -11.04 22.98 -2.03
CA ILE A 65 -10.43 21.74 -2.60
C ILE A 65 -11.30 21.24 -3.76
N ASN A 66 -10.70 20.52 -4.71
CA ASN A 66 -11.46 19.78 -5.73
C ASN A 66 -12.20 18.60 -5.06
N VAL A 67 -13.37 18.88 -4.53
CA VAL A 67 -14.20 17.88 -3.84
C VAL A 67 -15.04 17.13 -4.86
N LEU A 68 -14.88 15.81 -4.92
CA LEU A 68 -15.71 14.91 -5.70
C LEU A 68 -16.57 14.07 -4.73
N LYS A 69 -17.81 14.53 -4.54
CA LYS A 69 -18.79 13.81 -3.69
C LYS A 69 -19.42 12.69 -4.48
N PHE A 70 -19.55 11.55 -3.83
CA PHE A 70 -20.24 10.37 -4.34
C PHE A 70 -21.31 9.95 -3.32
N ASN A 71 -22.39 9.35 -3.77
CA ASN A 71 -23.40 8.77 -2.87
C ASN A 71 -22.80 7.56 -2.13
N SER A 72 -23.25 7.33 -0.89
CA SER A 72 -22.87 6.17 -0.09
C SER A 72 -23.31 4.83 -0.70
N GLU A 73 -24.37 4.83 -1.50
CA GLU A 73 -24.85 3.66 -2.25
C GLU A 73 -24.10 3.51 -3.59
N LYS A 74 -22.85 3.04 -3.52
CA LYS A 74 -21.99 2.78 -4.70
C LYS A 74 -21.28 1.44 -4.53
N ASP A 75 -20.97 0.78 -5.64
CA ASP A 75 -20.31 -0.52 -5.66
C ASP A 75 -18.83 -0.44 -5.25
N ASN A 76 -18.19 0.74 -5.37
CA ASN A 76 -16.77 0.93 -5.13
C ASN A 76 -16.50 1.61 -3.78
N THR A 77 -15.44 1.19 -3.10
CA THR A 77 -14.96 1.87 -1.88
C THR A 77 -14.31 3.22 -2.21
N ASP A 78 -14.22 4.14 -1.22
CA ASP A 78 -13.57 5.44 -1.42
C ASP A 78 -12.12 5.31 -1.84
N SER A 79 -11.41 4.31 -1.30
CA SER A 79 -10.03 4.00 -1.70
C SER A 79 -9.93 3.56 -3.17
N GLU A 80 -10.90 2.79 -3.65
CA GLU A 80 -10.96 2.36 -5.05
C GLU A 80 -11.27 3.54 -5.98
N ILE A 81 -12.21 4.40 -5.60
CA ILE A 81 -12.52 5.61 -6.37
C ILE A 81 -11.30 6.54 -6.43
N ALA A 82 -10.55 6.69 -5.32
CA ALA A 82 -9.33 7.47 -5.30
C ALA A 82 -8.26 6.88 -6.25
N LEU A 83 -8.14 5.56 -6.30
CA LEU A 83 -7.27 4.87 -7.25
C LEU A 83 -7.71 5.12 -8.70
N LEU A 84 -9.00 4.96 -9.00
CA LEU A 84 -9.55 5.22 -10.34
C LEU A 84 -9.31 6.67 -10.77
N LYS A 85 -9.41 7.64 -9.85
CA LYS A 85 -9.07 9.04 -10.12
C LYS A 85 -7.59 9.21 -10.44
N ALA A 86 -6.69 8.54 -9.71
CA ALA A 86 -5.27 8.57 -10.02
C ALA A 86 -4.95 7.97 -11.40
N ILE A 87 -5.66 6.91 -11.81
CA ILE A 87 -5.57 6.32 -13.15
C ILE A 87 -6.06 7.30 -14.21
N GLU A 88 -7.22 7.96 -14.01
CA GLU A 88 -7.76 9.00 -14.90
C GLU A 88 -6.75 10.14 -15.10
N LEU A 89 -6.06 10.54 -14.03
CA LEU A 89 -5.01 11.56 -14.07
C LEU A 89 -3.70 11.07 -14.73
N LYS A 90 -3.65 9.82 -15.21
CA LYS A 90 -2.50 9.20 -15.88
C LYS A 90 -1.27 9.10 -14.97
N ALA A 91 -1.47 8.65 -13.73
CA ALA A 91 -0.37 8.35 -12.83
C ALA A 91 0.50 7.22 -13.40
N ASP A 92 1.82 7.34 -13.27
CA ASP A 92 2.77 6.26 -13.56
C ASP A 92 3.08 5.46 -12.29
N LYS A 93 2.94 6.12 -11.14
CA LYS A 93 3.24 5.56 -9.82
C LYS A 93 2.23 6.03 -8.77
N ILE A 94 1.77 5.10 -7.93
CA ILE A 94 0.80 5.39 -6.87
C ILE A 94 1.31 4.83 -5.55
N CYS A 95 1.32 5.67 -4.51
CA CYS A 95 1.48 5.26 -3.12
C CYS A 95 0.12 5.34 -2.43
N ILE A 96 -0.26 4.30 -1.69
CA ILE A 96 -1.50 4.29 -0.91
C ILE A 96 -1.14 4.15 0.57
N LEU A 97 -1.55 5.13 1.37
CA LEU A 97 -1.43 5.15 2.83
C LEU A 97 -2.82 5.06 3.48
N GLY A 98 -2.87 4.60 4.74
CA GLY A 98 -4.13 4.58 5.51
C GLY A 98 -5.14 3.54 5.02
N VAL A 99 -4.69 2.46 4.38
CA VAL A 99 -5.54 1.35 3.91
C VAL A 99 -5.35 0.07 4.74
N THR A 100 -4.46 0.09 5.71
CA THR A 100 -4.31 -0.93 6.75
C THR A 100 -5.04 -0.48 8.01
N GLY A 101 -5.51 -1.40 8.83
CA GLY A 101 -6.24 -1.06 10.04
C GLY A 101 -6.83 -2.27 10.74
N THR A 102 -7.80 -2.02 11.64
CA THR A 102 -8.42 -3.06 12.47
C THR A 102 -9.43 -3.94 11.71
N ARG A 103 -9.98 -3.44 10.60
CA ARG A 103 -10.93 -4.17 9.77
C ARG A 103 -10.21 -4.99 8.71
N LEU A 104 -10.09 -6.30 8.95
CA LEU A 104 -9.39 -7.23 8.06
C LEU A 104 -10.06 -7.34 6.68
N ASP A 105 -11.39 -7.26 6.60
CA ASP A 105 -12.15 -7.24 5.35
C ASP A 105 -11.72 -6.07 4.44
N HIS A 106 -11.56 -4.87 5.01
CA HIS A 106 -11.02 -3.72 4.28
C HIS A 106 -9.57 -3.90 3.87
N VAL A 107 -8.73 -4.47 4.75
CA VAL A 107 -7.32 -4.74 4.40
C VAL A 107 -7.23 -5.67 3.20
N LEU A 108 -7.99 -6.79 3.21
CA LEU A 108 -8.04 -7.74 2.10
C LEU A 108 -8.57 -7.10 0.81
N GLY A 109 -9.65 -6.31 0.89
CA GLY A 109 -10.18 -5.57 -0.25
C GLY A 109 -9.16 -4.56 -0.81
N ASN A 110 -8.45 -3.85 0.06
CA ASN A 110 -7.45 -2.86 -0.34
C ASN A 110 -6.21 -3.50 -1.01
N LEU A 111 -5.86 -4.76 -0.72
CA LEU A 111 -4.84 -5.48 -1.51
C LEU A 111 -5.28 -5.64 -2.97
N GLY A 112 -6.59 -5.70 -3.25
CA GLY A 112 -7.14 -5.71 -4.60
C GLY A 112 -6.82 -4.44 -5.40
N LEU A 113 -6.62 -3.29 -4.75
CA LEU A 113 -6.23 -2.03 -5.40
C LEU A 113 -4.90 -2.17 -6.16
N LEU A 114 -3.95 -2.94 -5.60
CA LEU A 114 -2.68 -3.23 -6.26
C LEU A 114 -2.89 -3.97 -7.59
N ASN A 115 -3.89 -4.86 -7.64
CA ASN A 115 -4.20 -5.59 -8.86
C ASN A 115 -4.90 -4.71 -9.91
N ILE A 116 -5.74 -3.78 -9.50
CA ILE A 116 -6.35 -2.78 -10.41
C ILE A 116 -5.24 -1.93 -11.04
N ALA A 117 -4.31 -1.41 -10.23
CA ALA A 117 -3.18 -0.62 -10.72
C ALA A 117 -2.28 -1.43 -11.67
N LEU A 118 -1.93 -2.68 -11.30
CA LEU A 118 -1.11 -3.56 -12.12
C LEU A 118 -1.74 -3.85 -13.49
N ASN A 119 -3.05 -4.08 -13.54
CA ASN A 119 -3.79 -4.30 -14.78
C ASN A 119 -3.84 -3.05 -15.68
N ASN A 120 -3.61 -1.86 -15.11
CA ASN A 120 -3.46 -0.59 -15.84
C ASN A 120 -1.99 -0.22 -16.10
N ASN A 121 -1.04 -1.15 -15.87
CA ASN A 121 0.41 -0.95 -16.03
C ASN A 121 0.98 0.20 -15.16
N ILE A 122 0.41 0.43 -13.98
CA ILE A 122 0.83 1.46 -13.05
C ILE A 122 1.60 0.80 -11.89
N GLU A 123 2.76 1.34 -11.55
CA GLU A 123 3.48 0.96 -10.34
C GLU A 123 2.68 1.42 -9.11
N CYS A 124 2.22 0.48 -8.30
CA CYS A 124 1.45 0.79 -7.09
C CYS A 124 1.99 0.03 -5.89
N TYR A 125 2.05 0.71 -4.75
CA TYR A 125 2.39 0.10 -3.48
C TYR A 125 1.57 0.69 -2.33
N ILE A 126 1.33 -0.16 -1.35
CA ILE A 126 0.73 0.22 -0.07
C ILE A 126 1.87 0.34 0.95
N ARG A 127 1.85 1.39 1.76
CA ARG A 127 2.83 1.58 2.82
C ARG A 127 2.15 1.98 4.12
N ASP A 128 2.63 1.41 5.21
CA ASP A 128 2.29 1.84 6.57
C ASP A 128 3.56 1.92 7.44
N SER A 129 3.39 2.03 8.75
CA SER A 129 4.51 2.16 9.69
C SER A 129 5.42 0.93 9.72
N ASN A 130 4.92 -0.23 9.36
CA ASN A 130 5.61 -1.50 9.49
C ASN A 130 5.77 -2.25 8.16
N ASN A 131 4.95 -1.93 7.16
CA ASN A 131 4.83 -2.70 5.95
C ASN A 131 5.03 -1.85 4.69
N LEU A 132 5.64 -2.43 3.67
CA LEU A 132 5.61 -2.01 2.28
C LEU A 132 5.13 -3.20 1.45
N ILE A 133 4.02 -3.01 0.74
CA ILE A 133 3.34 -4.09 0.02
C ILE A 133 3.23 -3.71 -1.45
N LEU A 134 3.66 -4.59 -2.33
CA LEU A 134 3.56 -4.41 -3.78
C LEU A 134 3.11 -5.70 -4.47
N LEU A 135 2.56 -5.57 -5.66
CA LEU A 135 2.14 -6.69 -6.50
C LEU A 135 2.86 -6.62 -7.84
N THR A 136 3.40 -7.76 -8.29
CA THR A 136 4.06 -7.86 -9.61
C THR A 136 3.59 -9.08 -10.39
N ASN A 137 3.58 -8.96 -11.71
CA ASN A 137 3.37 -10.06 -12.67
C ASN A 137 4.58 -10.32 -13.56
N LYS A 138 5.74 -9.77 -13.20
CA LYS A 138 7.02 -9.91 -13.90
C LYS A 138 8.18 -10.04 -12.93
N ASP A 139 9.29 -10.55 -13.41
CA ASP A 139 10.54 -10.60 -12.68
C ASP A 139 10.90 -9.23 -12.09
N ILE A 140 11.42 -9.23 -10.87
CA ILE A 140 11.76 -8.00 -10.15
C ILE A 140 13.05 -8.17 -9.36
N VAL A 141 13.82 -7.09 -9.29
CA VAL A 141 14.98 -6.97 -8.40
C VAL A 141 14.62 -6.09 -7.23
N LEU A 142 14.76 -6.60 -6.02
CA LEU A 142 14.45 -5.91 -4.78
C LEU A 142 15.73 -5.43 -4.11
N GLU A 143 15.71 -4.20 -3.65
CA GLU A 143 16.79 -3.57 -2.87
C GLU A 143 16.35 -3.44 -1.42
N ASP A 144 17.30 -3.59 -0.49
CA ASP A 144 17.04 -3.42 0.93
C ASP A 144 16.65 -1.94 1.23
N LYS A 145 15.45 -1.77 1.78
CA LYS A 145 14.89 -0.47 2.18
C LYS A 145 14.84 -0.31 3.71
N GLY A 146 15.59 -1.15 4.44
CA GLY A 146 15.63 -1.15 5.90
C GLY A 146 14.45 -1.89 6.56
N TYR A 147 13.75 -2.75 5.82
CA TYR A 147 12.82 -3.71 6.39
C TYR A 147 13.56 -4.97 6.79
N LYS A 148 13.18 -5.56 7.93
CA LYS A 148 13.85 -6.75 8.45
C LYS A 148 13.50 -8.01 7.67
N TYR A 149 12.23 -8.15 7.32
CA TYR A 149 11.70 -9.35 6.68
C TYR A 149 11.09 -9.03 5.33
N ILE A 150 11.14 -10.02 4.46
CA ILE A 150 10.44 -10.01 3.18
C ILE A 150 9.68 -11.32 2.99
N SER A 151 8.44 -11.23 2.57
CA SER A 151 7.53 -12.36 2.38
C SER A 151 6.91 -12.34 1.00
N PHE A 152 6.59 -13.52 0.49
CA PHE A 152 6.02 -13.71 -0.83
C PHE A 152 4.75 -14.54 -0.73
N GLN A 153 3.69 -14.10 -1.40
CA GLN A 153 2.41 -14.82 -1.49
C GLN A 153 1.90 -14.79 -2.93
N ALA A 154 1.29 -15.88 -3.37
CA ALA A 154 0.57 -15.88 -4.62
C ALA A 154 -0.68 -14.99 -4.53
N PHE A 155 -0.99 -14.23 -5.57
CA PHE A 155 -2.20 -13.41 -5.65
C PHE A 155 -3.13 -13.95 -6.73
N GLY A 156 -4.24 -14.52 -6.31
CA GLY A 156 -5.22 -15.17 -7.17
C GLY A 156 -4.85 -16.63 -7.44
N ASN A 157 -4.08 -16.90 -8.47
CA ASN A 157 -3.64 -18.26 -8.83
C ASN A 157 -2.22 -18.53 -8.34
N ASP A 158 -1.83 -19.80 -8.28
CA ASP A 158 -0.46 -20.23 -8.02
C ASP A 158 0.54 -19.60 -8.98
N VAL A 159 1.76 -19.35 -8.47
CA VAL A 159 2.88 -18.84 -9.25
C VAL A 159 3.80 -19.98 -9.63
N GLU A 160 4.01 -20.17 -10.92
CA GLU A 160 4.83 -21.26 -11.46
C GLU A 160 6.28 -20.80 -11.71
N GLY A 161 7.23 -21.66 -11.39
CA GLY A 161 8.66 -21.42 -11.64
C GLY A 161 9.28 -20.37 -10.71
N PHE A 162 8.70 -20.19 -9.53
CA PHE A 162 9.11 -19.21 -8.55
C PHE A 162 10.50 -19.46 -8.02
N SER A 163 11.37 -18.46 -8.10
CA SER A 163 12.76 -18.51 -7.65
C SER A 163 13.13 -17.25 -6.89
N ILE A 164 13.83 -17.41 -5.78
CA ILE A 164 14.40 -16.35 -4.93
C ILE A 164 15.90 -16.51 -4.95
N ILE A 165 16.63 -15.50 -5.42
CA ILE A 165 18.09 -15.53 -5.57
C ILE A 165 18.67 -14.30 -4.85
N GLY A 166 19.68 -14.51 -3.99
CA GLY A 166 20.37 -13.45 -3.24
C GLY A 166 19.76 -13.15 -1.86
N ALA A 167 18.73 -13.89 -1.45
CA ALA A 167 18.13 -13.81 -0.12
C ALA A 167 18.77 -14.82 0.84
N LYS A 168 18.44 -14.71 2.13
CA LYS A 168 18.89 -15.66 3.16
C LYS A 168 18.41 -17.09 2.88
N TYR A 169 17.18 -17.24 2.41
CA TYR A 169 16.57 -18.51 2.05
C TYR A 169 16.25 -18.50 0.56
N GLU A 170 17.16 -19.06 -0.23
CA GLU A 170 17.01 -19.16 -1.68
C GLU A 170 16.14 -20.37 -2.06
N VAL A 171 15.41 -20.24 -3.15
CA VAL A 171 14.67 -21.34 -3.78
C VAL A 171 14.75 -21.22 -5.28
N GLU A 172 14.64 -22.35 -5.98
CA GLU A 172 14.70 -22.41 -7.44
C GLU A 172 13.52 -23.23 -8.00
N ASN A 173 12.84 -22.68 -8.98
CA ASN A 173 11.78 -23.31 -9.77
C ASN A 173 10.68 -23.98 -8.91
N ASN A 174 10.22 -23.31 -7.87
CA ASN A 174 9.14 -23.77 -6.99
C ASN A 174 7.76 -23.33 -7.52
N ILE A 175 6.72 -23.87 -6.89
CA ILE A 175 5.37 -23.34 -6.96
C ILE A 175 5.17 -22.48 -5.69
N LEU A 176 4.64 -21.28 -5.84
CA LEU A 176 4.21 -20.43 -4.72
C LEU A 176 2.69 -20.40 -4.70
N SER A 177 2.10 -20.90 -3.64
CA SER A 177 0.64 -20.87 -3.41
C SER A 177 0.28 -19.84 -2.33
N PHE A 178 -0.99 -19.40 -2.34
CA PHE A 178 -1.47 -18.50 -1.29
C PHE A 178 -1.53 -19.21 0.07
N GLY A 179 -1.05 -18.53 1.12
CA GLY A 179 -1.06 -19.06 2.50
C GLY A 179 0.08 -20.03 2.81
N GLU A 180 0.99 -20.30 1.88
CA GLU A 180 2.13 -21.18 2.10
C GLU A 180 3.18 -20.51 3.00
N GLY A 181 3.43 -21.08 4.18
CA GLY A 181 4.35 -20.53 5.18
C GLY A 181 5.82 -20.54 4.80
N LYS A 182 6.22 -21.39 3.84
CA LYS A 182 7.61 -21.55 3.39
C LYS A 182 8.25 -20.25 2.88
N PHE A 183 7.46 -19.34 2.34
CA PHE A 183 7.93 -18.12 1.70
C PHE A 183 7.68 -16.86 2.55
N ILE A 184 7.45 -17.04 3.85
CA ILE A 184 7.26 -15.96 4.82
C ILE A 184 8.56 -15.74 5.60
N SER A 185 8.85 -14.45 5.93
CA SER A 185 9.97 -14.03 6.77
C SER A 185 11.36 -14.39 6.22
N ASN A 186 11.56 -14.26 4.91
CA ASN A 186 12.89 -14.22 4.32
C ASN A 186 13.60 -12.91 4.71
N GLU A 187 14.90 -12.81 4.48
CA GLU A 187 15.71 -11.67 4.89
C GLU A 187 16.66 -11.26 3.75
N PHE A 188 16.97 -9.96 3.67
CA PHE A 188 18.08 -9.48 2.85
C PHE A 188 19.41 -9.92 3.47
N LEU A 189 20.37 -10.25 2.65
CA LEU A 189 21.78 -10.40 3.05
C LEU A 189 22.50 -9.07 2.82
N ASP A 190 23.48 -8.77 3.68
CA ASP A 190 24.23 -7.51 3.62
C ASP A 190 24.73 -7.20 2.21
N ASN A 191 24.38 -6.01 1.72
CA ASN A 191 24.76 -5.48 0.41
C ASN A 191 24.32 -6.33 -0.82
N LYS A 192 23.36 -7.24 -0.66
CA LYS A 192 22.82 -8.03 -1.77
C LYS A 192 21.43 -7.57 -2.19
N LYS A 193 21.15 -7.66 -3.48
CA LYS A 193 19.82 -7.51 -4.04
C LYS A 193 19.15 -8.89 -4.11
N ILE A 194 17.85 -8.94 -3.91
CA ILE A 194 17.07 -10.15 -4.10
C ILE A 194 16.47 -10.13 -5.51
N ASN A 195 16.78 -11.15 -6.29
CA ASN A 195 16.19 -11.35 -7.62
C ASN A 195 15.04 -12.35 -7.52
N ILE A 196 13.87 -11.90 -7.90
CA ILE A 196 12.66 -12.72 -7.98
C ILE A 196 12.40 -13.04 -9.44
N LYS A 197 12.31 -14.33 -9.76
CA LYS A 197 12.01 -14.82 -11.11
C LYS A 197 10.84 -15.80 -11.05
N PHE A 198 10.01 -15.81 -12.07
CA PHE A 198 8.91 -16.76 -12.22
C PHE A 198 8.40 -16.79 -13.66
N LYS A 199 7.64 -17.83 -14.00
CA LYS A 199 7.14 -18.06 -15.37
C LYS A 199 5.72 -17.53 -15.55
N LYS A 200 4.88 -17.63 -14.51
CA LYS A 200 3.46 -17.32 -14.59
C LYS A 200 2.90 -17.00 -13.21
N GLY A 201 1.93 -16.11 -13.13
CA GLY A 201 1.22 -15.76 -11.92
C GLY A 201 1.41 -14.29 -11.51
N LYS A 202 0.98 -13.97 -10.31
CA LYS A 202 1.16 -12.66 -9.67
C LYS A 202 1.67 -12.87 -8.25
N ILE A 203 2.68 -12.11 -7.86
CA ILE A 203 3.31 -12.23 -6.55
C ILE A 203 3.01 -10.97 -5.73
N LEU A 204 2.37 -11.15 -4.58
CA LEU A 204 2.29 -10.15 -3.53
C LEU A 204 3.59 -10.21 -2.74
N ILE A 205 4.34 -9.12 -2.71
CA ILE A 205 5.59 -8.98 -1.99
C ILE A 205 5.33 -8.06 -0.80
N ILE A 206 5.72 -8.51 0.40
CA ILE A 206 5.50 -7.80 1.66
C ILE A 206 6.85 -7.65 2.36
N GLU A 207 7.41 -6.45 2.31
CA GLU A 207 8.55 -6.08 3.15
C GLU A 207 8.01 -5.57 4.49
N ASN A 208 8.52 -6.09 5.61
CA ASN A 208 8.01 -5.70 6.92
C ASN A 208 9.09 -5.66 8.00
N LYS A 209 8.77 -4.94 9.09
CA LYS A 209 9.58 -4.89 10.30
C LYS A 209 8.70 -5.08 11.51
N ASP A 210 9.14 -6.00 12.39
CA ASP A 210 8.51 -6.12 13.69
C ASP A 210 8.79 -4.88 14.54
N THR A 211 7.73 -4.26 15.01
CA THR A 211 7.83 -3.45 16.22
C THR A 211 7.47 -4.37 17.38
N PHE A 212 8.49 -4.94 18.04
CA PHE A 212 8.24 -5.71 19.25
C PHE A 212 7.44 -4.88 20.24
N TRP A 213 6.23 -5.30 20.49
CA TRP A 213 5.46 -4.86 21.65
C TRP A 213 6.15 -5.47 22.88
N THR A 214 7.16 -4.79 23.42
CA THR A 214 7.73 -5.22 24.70
C THR A 214 6.67 -4.99 25.75
N ILE A 215 6.31 -6.04 26.46
CA ILE A 215 5.39 -6.07 27.61
C ILE A 215 5.76 -5.00 28.66
N GLN A 216 6.97 -4.46 28.64
CA GLN A 216 7.44 -3.35 29.45
C GLN A 216 6.68 -2.01 29.24
N ASN A 217 5.96 -1.81 28.14
CA ASN A 217 5.15 -0.62 27.90
C ASN A 217 3.66 -0.78 28.26
N ALA A 218 3.24 -1.96 28.72
CA ALA A 218 1.87 -2.21 29.14
C ALA A 218 1.62 -1.95 30.64
N VAL A 219 2.65 -1.54 31.38
CA VAL A 219 2.61 -1.26 32.82
C VAL A 219 3.09 0.17 33.09
N LYS A 220 2.42 1.14 32.46
CA LYS A 220 2.47 2.54 32.89
C LYS A 220 1.10 3.16 32.74
#